data_35373cc482ad225a77c9814fe1af3355
#
_entry.id   35373cc482ad225a77c9814fe1af3355
#
_cell.length_a   1.000
_cell.length_b   1.000
_cell.length_c   1.000
_cell.angle_alpha   90.00
_cell.angle_beta   90.00
_cell.angle_gamma   90.00
#
_symmetry.space_group_name_H-M   'P 1'
#
loop_
_entity.id
_entity.type
_entity.pdbx_description
1 polymer ?
#
loop_
_entity_poly.entity_id
_entity_poly.type
_entity_poly.pdbx_seq_one_letter_code
_entity_poly.pdbx_strand_id
1 'polypeptide(L)'
;IRDSSYIGEWVNFGAGTTNSNLKNNYGKVRVQMNDEVFETNRIHLGCFIGDYVKTSIGTKINTGSVYGPGSMIFSKDFPSKNIPILTWYTDSGMSRVGIDKFILNCHRMKKRRGVDFDIVEEQFYRNLFLKVEK
;
A
#
# COMPACT_ATOMS: atom_id res chain seq x y z
N ILE A 1 5.80 -10.26 -8.02
CA ILE A 1 5.55 -10.31 -6.55
C ILE A 1 5.77 -11.74 -6.07
N ARG A 2 6.51 -11.88 -4.99
CA ARG A 2 6.82 -13.18 -4.38
C ARG A 2 5.62 -13.69 -3.60
N ASP A 3 5.59 -14.99 -3.41
CA ASP A 3 4.55 -15.68 -2.66
C ASP A 3 4.47 -15.24 -1.18
N SER A 4 3.50 -15.75 -0.46
CA SER A 4 3.19 -15.36 0.92
C SER A 4 2.89 -13.86 1.06
N SER A 5 2.30 -13.27 0.02
CA SER A 5 1.87 -11.86 0.01
C SER A 5 0.36 -11.76 -0.16
N TYR A 6 -0.21 -10.70 0.39
CA TYR A 6 -1.60 -10.31 0.16
C TYR A 6 -1.62 -9.05 -0.70
N ILE A 7 -2.35 -9.09 -1.78
CA ILE A 7 -2.52 -7.94 -2.69
C ILE A 7 -4.01 -7.66 -2.81
N GLY A 8 -4.41 -6.46 -2.45
CA GLY A 8 -5.80 -6.01 -2.55
C GLY A 8 -6.24 -5.77 -3.99
N GLU A 9 -7.40 -5.16 -4.13
CA GLU A 9 -8.00 -4.85 -5.43
C GLU A 9 -7.55 -3.50 -5.95
N TRP A 10 -7.53 -3.35 -7.27
CA TRP A 10 -7.22 -2.08 -7.96
C TRP A 10 -5.83 -1.54 -7.62
N VAL A 11 -4.90 -2.43 -7.32
CA VAL A 11 -3.49 -2.10 -7.09
C VAL A 11 -2.79 -1.92 -8.43
N ASN A 12 -1.92 -0.93 -8.51
CA ASN A 12 -1.09 -0.72 -9.68
C ASN A 12 0.38 -0.67 -9.28
N PHE A 13 1.12 -1.69 -9.64
CA PHE A 13 2.57 -1.71 -9.45
C PHE A 13 3.28 -1.13 -10.67
N GLY A 14 4.11 -0.13 -10.46
CA GLY A 14 5.01 0.35 -11.51
C GLY A 14 5.93 -0.76 -11.99
N ALA A 15 6.35 -0.69 -13.23
CA ALA A 15 7.21 -1.71 -13.83
C ALA A 15 8.46 -1.95 -12.98
N GLY A 16 8.83 -3.20 -12.80
CA GLY A 16 10.00 -3.56 -11.98
C GLY A 16 9.76 -3.52 -10.49
N THR A 17 8.53 -3.25 -10.01
CA THR A 17 8.21 -3.40 -8.60
C THR A 17 8.45 -4.84 -8.17
N THR A 18 9.20 -5.02 -7.10
CA THR A 18 9.55 -6.35 -6.58
C THR A 18 9.47 -6.36 -5.07
N ASN A 19 9.33 -7.53 -4.48
CA ASN A 19 9.33 -7.67 -3.04
C ASN A 19 10.14 -8.88 -2.60
N SER A 20 10.61 -8.84 -1.37
CA SER A 20 11.25 -9.97 -0.71
C SER A 20 10.23 -10.74 0.14
N ASN A 21 10.45 -12.04 0.29
CA ASN A 21 9.70 -12.86 1.23
C ASN A 21 10.61 -13.55 2.26
N LEU A 22 11.87 -13.15 2.31
CA LEU A 22 12.85 -13.73 3.23
C LEU A 22 13.85 -12.66 3.64
N LYS A 23 14.11 -12.55 4.94
CA LYS A 23 15.16 -11.67 5.45
C LYS A 23 16.54 -12.23 5.13
N ASN A 24 17.51 -11.36 4.93
CA ASN A 24 18.91 -11.77 4.69
C ASN A 24 19.49 -12.60 5.83
N ASN A 25 19.03 -12.37 7.06
CA ASN A 25 19.51 -13.09 8.24
C ASN A 25 18.68 -14.34 8.56
N TYR A 26 17.70 -14.69 7.70
CA TYR A 26 16.80 -15.83 7.89
C TYR A 26 15.98 -15.75 9.19
N GLY A 27 15.81 -14.55 9.74
CA GLY A 27 15.06 -14.34 10.96
C GLY A 27 13.56 -14.38 10.72
N LYS A 28 12.81 -14.49 11.82
CA LYS A 28 11.35 -14.43 11.79
C LYS A 28 10.89 -13.02 11.47
N VAL A 29 9.81 -12.91 10.71
CA VAL A 29 9.30 -11.64 10.22
C VAL A 29 8.27 -11.09 11.21
N ARG A 30 8.41 -9.80 11.54
CA ARG A 30 7.40 -9.02 12.27
C ARG A 30 6.60 -8.21 11.29
N VAL A 31 5.32 -8.06 11.59
CA VAL A 31 4.43 -7.19 10.81
C VAL A 31 3.83 -6.17 11.75
N GLN A 32 3.93 -4.90 11.38
CA GLN A 32 3.24 -3.82 12.07
C GLN A 32 2.05 -3.40 11.25
N MET A 33 0.87 -3.47 11.85
CA MET A 33 -0.36 -3.03 11.22
C MET A 33 -1.07 -2.08 12.19
N ASN A 34 -1.23 -0.83 11.76
CA ASN A 34 -1.61 0.28 12.65
C ASN A 34 -0.62 0.38 13.82
N ASP A 35 -1.09 0.32 15.06
CA ASP A 35 -0.24 0.41 16.24
C ASP A 35 0.14 -0.95 16.82
N GLU A 36 -0.26 -2.04 16.18
CA GLU A 36 0.01 -3.39 16.66
C GLU A 36 1.16 -4.02 15.91
N VAL A 37 2.02 -4.74 16.65
CA VAL A 37 3.12 -5.52 16.08
C VAL A 37 2.79 -7.00 16.26
N PHE A 38 2.80 -7.73 15.15
CA PHE A 38 2.51 -9.15 15.13
C PHE A 38 3.81 -9.94 14.95
N GLU A 39 4.09 -10.83 15.90
CA GLU A 39 5.16 -11.81 15.79
C GLU A 39 4.63 -12.98 14.97
N THR A 40 4.97 -13.04 13.70
CA THR A 40 4.37 -14.04 12.80
C THR A 40 4.91 -15.44 12.98
N ASN A 41 6.07 -15.58 13.61
CA ASN A 41 6.83 -16.84 13.70
C ASN A 41 7.17 -17.47 12.34
N ARG A 42 7.08 -16.70 11.27
CA ARG A 42 7.37 -17.13 9.90
C ARG A 42 8.69 -16.53 9.42
N ILE A 43 9.48 -17.35 8.75
CA ILE A 43 10.68 -16.87 8.07
C ILE A 43 10.38 -16.46 6.63
N HIS A 44 9.33 -17.04 6.02
CA HIS A 44 8.87 -16.66 4.69
C HIS A 44 7.58 -15.88 4.80
N LEU A 45 7.63 -14.60 4.49
CA LEU A 45 6.48 -13.70 4.48
C LEU A 45 6.75 -12.55 3.52
N GLY A 46 5.82 -12.31 2.62
CA GLY A 46 5.91 -11.20 1.66
C GLY A 46 5.38 -9.90 2.24
N CYS A 47 4.48 -9.27 1.53
CA CYS A 47 3.92 -7.97 1.89
C CYS A 47 2.40 -8.00 1.89
N PHE A 48 1.82 -6.98 2.52
CA PHE A 48 0.37 -6.78 2.60
C PHE A 48 0.04 -5.44 1.95
N ILE A 49 -0.58 -5.49 0.79
CA ILE A 49 -0.86 -4.31 -0.03
C ILE A 49 -2.37 -4.08 -0.06
N GLY A 50 -2.80 -2.94 0.46
CA GLY A 50 -4.22 -2.58 0.49
C GLY A 50 -4.76 -2.19 -0.88
N ASP A 51 -6.08 -2.02 -0.95
CA ASP A 51 -6.75 -1.63 -2.18
C ASP A 51 -6.27 -0.26 -2.67
N TYR A 52 -6.22 -0.08 -3.97
CA TYR A 52 -5.86 1.18 -4.64
C TYR A 52 -4.44 1.67 -4.38
N VAL A 53 -3.57 0.84 -3.85
CA VAL A 53 -2.14 1.21 -3.69
C VAL A 53 -1.49 1.32 -5.06
N LYS A 54 -0.66 2.35 -5.23
CA LYS A 54 0.15 2.54 -6.43
C LYS A 54 1.62 2.67 -6.06
N THR A 55 2.48 2.01 -6.81
CA THR A 55 3.93 2.16 -6.66
C THR A 55 4.55 2.70 -7.94
N SER A 56 5.62 3.47 -7.79
CA SER A 56 6.44 3.90 -8.91
C SER A 56 7.24 2.73 -9.49
N ILE A 57 7.80 2.93 -10.68
CA ILE A 57 8.69 1.94 -11.30
C ILE A 57 9.87 1.62 -10.38
N GLY A 58 10.26 0.36 -10.33
CA GLY A 58 11.43 -0.08 -9.58
C GLY A 58 11.26 -0.09 -8.06
N THR A 59 10.05 0.03 -7.54
CA THR A 59 9.81 0.01 -6.09
C THR A 59 10.25 -1.34 -5.50
N LYS A 60 11.03 -1.27 -4.42
CA LYS A 60 11.56 -2.44 -3.70
C LYS A 60 10.81 -2.58 -2.37
N ILE A 61 10.05 -3.64 -2.23
CA ILE A 61 9.19 -3.85 -1.05
C ILE A 61 9.85 -4.85 -0.12
N ASN A 62 10.11 -4.43 1.10
CA ASN A 62 10.76 -5.29 2.08
C ASN A 62 9.79 -6.34 2.66
N THR A 63 10.35 -7.41 3.19
CA THR A 63 9.61 -8.49 3.86
C THR A 63 8.76 -7.91 5.01
N GLY A 64 7.50 -8.32 5.08
CA GLY A 64 6.59 -7.90 6.13
C GLY A 64 6.08 -6.46 6.00
N SER A 65 6.25 -5.84 4.84
CA SER A 65 5.73 -4.49 4.60
C SER A 65 4.21 -4.48 4.54
N VAL A 66 3.61 -3.41 5.07
CA VAL A 66 2.17 -3.16 5.04
C VAL A 66 1.94 -1.78 4.43
N TYR A 67 1.27 -1.74 3.29
CA TYR A 67 0.90 -0.49 2.63
C TYR A 67 -0.61 -0.31 2.72
N GLY A 68 -1.02 0.73 3.42
CA GLY A 68 -2.43 1.02 3.65
C GLY A 68 -3.18 1.38 2.37
N PRO A 69 -4.48 1.09 2.30
CA PRO A 69 -5.29 1.39 1.11
C PRO A 69 -5.15 2.83 0.64
N GLY A 70 -5.11 3.02 -0.66
CA GLY A 70 -5.04 4.32 -1.28
C GLY A 70 -3.69 5.02 -1.19
N SER A 71 -2.68 4.38 -0.60
CA SER A 71 -1.35 4.98 -0.54
C SER A 71 -0.66 4.98 -1.89
N MET A 72 0.17 5.99 -2.11
CA MET A 72 0.95 6.16 -3.33
C MET A 72 2.41 6.28 -2.95
N ILE A 73 3.25 5.40 -3.50
CA ILE A 73 4.64 5.25 -3.07
C ILE A 73 5.58 5.58 -4.24
N PHE A 74 6.41 6.61 -4.04
CA PHE A 74 7.44 7.04 -4.97
C PHE A 74 8.79 7.04 -4.26
N SER A 75 9.52 5.94 -4.38
CA SER A 75 10.77 5.77 -3.65
C SER A 75 11.84 5.15 -4.53
N LYS A 76 13.06 5.63 -4.39
CA LYS A 76 14.26 5.04 -4.98
C LYS A 76 14.84 3.97 -4.09
N ASP A 77 14.67 4.13 -2.78
CA ASP A 77 15.16 3.21 -1.76
C ASP A 77 14.04 2.27 -1.31
N PHE A 78 14.31 1.46 -0.29
CA PHE A 78 13.25 0.67 0.32
C PHE A 78 12.31 1.60 1.10
N PRO A 79 11.04 1.66 0.76
CA PRO A 79 10.08 2.42 1.57
C PRO A 79 9.99 1.87 2.99
N SER A 80 9.49 2.69 3.91
CA SER A 80 9.16 2.25 5.26
C SER A 80 8.25 1.02 5.20
N LYS A 81 8.43 0.10 6.14
CA LYS A 81 7.66 -1.15 6.16
C LYS A 81 6.19 -0.93 6.48
N ASN A 82 5.85 0.14 7.18
CA ASN A 82 4.47 0.45 7.53
C ASN A 82 4.11 1.82 6.96
N ILE A 83 3.26 1.80 5.94
CA ILE A 83 2.75 3.02 5.31
C ILE A 83 1.27 3.10 5.60
N PRO A 84 0.82 4.16 6.31
CA PRO A 84 -0.59 4.33 6.65
C PRO A 84 -1.50 4.48 5.44
N ILE A 85 -2.79 4.36 5.65
CA ILE A 85 -3.81 4.56 4.62
C ILE A 85 -3.73 5.98 4.04
N LEU A 86 -4.07 6.11 2.77
CA LEU A 86 -4.18 7.39 2.06
C LEU A 86 -2.94 8.27 2.22
N THR A 87 -1.77 7.64 2.16
CA THR A 87 -0.47 8.30 2.33
C THR A 87 0.21 8.53 0.99
N TRP A 88 0.75 9.72 0.82
CA TRP A 88 1.68 10.05 -0.25
C TRP A 88 3.10 9.88 0.31
N TYR A 89 3.79 8.87 -0.16
CA TYR A 89 5.13 8.52 0.33
C TYR A 89 6.19 8.89 -0.70
N THR A 90 7.20 9.62 -0.26
CA THR A 90 8.42 9.87 -1.05
C THR A 90 9.64 9.65 -0.17
N ASP A 91 10.84 9.65 -0.78
CA ASP A 91 12.09 9.55 -0.01
C ASP A 91 12.30 10.74 0.93
N SER A 92 11.56 11.84 0.74
CA SER A 92 11.61 13.03 1.60
C SER A 92 10.67 12.94 2.81
N GLY A 93 9.77 11.98 2.83
CA GLY A 93 8.81 11.81 3.92
C GLY A 93 7.41 11.44 3.47
N MET A 94 6.50 11.45 4.41
CA MET A 94 5.10 11.09 4.22
C MET A 94 4.21 12.32 4.35
N SER A 95 3.20 12.39 3.49
CA SER A 95 2.11 13.34 3.59
C SER A 95 0.81 12.64 3.24
N ARG A 96 -0.30 13.34 3.22
CA ARG A 96 -1.58 12.73 2.88
C ARG A 96 -1.84 12.88 1.38
N VAL A 97 -2.50 11.89 0.78
CA VAL A 97 -3.00 12.06 -0.59
C VAL A 97 -4.08 13.15 -0.61
N GLY A 98 -4.21 13.88 -1.71
CA GLY A 98 -5.34 14.76 -1.91
C GLY A 98 -6.59 13.91 -2.15
N ILE A 99 -7.59 13.98 -1.26
CA ILE A 99 -8.75 13.08 -1.33
C ILE A 99 -9.53 13.25 -2.63
N ASP A 100 -9.71 14.47 -3.11
CA ASP A 100 -10.45 14.70 -4.36
C ASP A 100 -9.72 14.12 -5.57
N LYS A 101 -8.40 14.24 -5.60
CA LYS A 101 -7.58 13.63 -6.65
C LYS A 101 -7.61 12.11 -6.58
N PHE A 102 -7.57 11.55 -5.37
CA PHE A 102 -7.69 10.12 -5.17
C PHE A 102 -9.02 9.59 -5.71
N ILE A 103 -10.13 10.22 -5.32
CA ILE A 103 -11.47 9.85 -5.79
C ILE A 103 -11.57 9.93 -7.31
N LEU A 104 -11.08 11.01 -7.90
CA LEU A 104 -11.06 11.18 -9.35
C LEU A 104 -10.28 10.04 -10.04
N ASN A 105 -9.14 9.68 -9.49
CA ASN A 105 -8.32 8.59 -10.03
C ASN A 105 -9.02 7.23 -9.92
N CYS A 106 -9.75 6.99 -8.83
CA CYS A 106 -10.55 5.78 -8.67
C CYS A 106 -11.63 5.69 -9.76
N HIS A 107 -12.34 6.77 -10.01
CA HIS A 107 -13.33 6.83 -11.10
C HIS A 107 -12.69 6.53 -12.45
N ARG A 108 -11.57 7.17 -12.76
CA ARG A 108 -10.87 6.98 -14.03
C ARG A 108 -10.37 5.55 -14.20
N MET A 109 -9.79 4.99 -13.16
CA MET A 109 -9.23 3.65 -13.17
C MET A 109 -10.30 2.59 -13.42
N LYS A 110 -11.40 2.69 -12.68
CA LYS A 110 -12.51 1.73 -12.79
C LYS A 110 -13.23 1.87 -14.13
N LYS A 111 -13.43 3.10 -14.59
CA LYS A 111 -14.09 3.35 -15.88
C LYS A 111 -13.38 2.66 -17.04
N ARG A 112 -12.06 2.60 -17.03
CA ARG A 112 -11.28 1.90 -18.05
C ARG A 112 -11.61 0.40 -18.14
N ARG A 113 -12.16 -0.17 -17.08
CA ARG A 113 -12.55 -1.58 -17.00
C ARG A 113 -14.07 -1.76 -17.06
N GLY A 114 -14.82 -0.69 -17.34
CA GLY A 114 -16.27 -0.74 -17.40
C GLY A 114 -16.93 -0.96 -16.04
N VAL A 115 -16.27 -0.55 -14.96
CA VAL A 115 -16.77 -0.68 -13.59
C VAL A 115 -16.96 0.70 -13.00
N ASP A 116 -18.01 0.88 -12.21
CA ASP A 116 -18.25 2.14 -11.53
C ASP A 116 -17.57 2.18 -10.16
N PHE A 117 -17.03 3.34 -9.83
CA PHE A 117 -16.64 3.67 -8.46
C PHE A 117 -17.87 4.31 -7.83
N ASP A 118 -18.65 3.53 -7.08
CA ASP A 118 -19.98 3.96 -6.64
C ASP A 118 -19.92 4.92 -5.45
N ILE A 119 -21.07 5.53 -5.15
CA ILE A 119 -21.16 6.53 -4.08
C ILE A 119 -20.86 5.95 -2.70
N VAL A 120 -21.16 4.67 -2.47
CA VAL A 120 -20.91 4.01 -1.19
C VAL A 120 -19.41 3.91 -0.95
N GLU A 121 -18.65 3.48 -1.96
CA GLU A 121 -17.19 3.36 -1.87
C GLU A 121 -16.53 4.74 -1.78
N GLU A 122 -17.02 5.71 -2.54
CA GLU A 122 -16.52 7.10 -2.44
C GLU A 122 -16.72 7.65 -1.03
N GLN A 123 -17.91 7.48 -0.48
CA GLN A 123 -18.23 7.97 0.87
C GLN A 123 -17.37 7.27 1.93
N PHE A 124 -17.12 5.99 1.75
CA PHE A 124 -16.22 5.24 2.64
C PHE A 124 -14.83 5.86 2.71
N TYR A 125 -14.23 6.15 1.56
CA TYR A 125 -12.87 6.73 1.52
C TYR A 125 -12.84 8.17 2.01
N ARG A 126 -13.88 8.95 1.75
CA ARG A 126 -13.98 10.32 2.29
C ARG A 126 -14.06 10.31 3.81
N ASN A 127 -14.85 9.42 4.36
CA ASN A 127 -14.97 9.27 5.82
C ASN A 127 -13.66 8.78 6.44
N LEU A 128 -13.02 7.81 5.79
CA LEU A 128 -11.74 7.29 6.24
C LEU A 128 -10.66 8.38 6.26
N PHE A 129 -10.63 9.21 5.22
CA PHE A 129 -9.72 10.34 5.13
C PHE A 129 -9.88 11.31 6.31
N LEU A 130 -11.12 11.62 6.68
CA LEU A 130 -11.39 12.49 7.81
C LEU A 130 -10.93 11.88 9.15
N LYS A 131 -11.07 10.57 9.33
CA LYS A 131 -10.65 9.89 10.55
C LYS A 131 -9.15 9.90 10.77
N VAL A 132 -8.36 9.86 9.71
CA VAL A 132 -6.88 9.80 9.80
C VAL A 132 -6.23 11.18 9.71
N GLU A 133 -7.03 12.22 9.67
CA GLU A 133 -6.53 13.59 9.59
C GLU A 133 -5.85 14.08 10.87
N LYS A 134 -6.00 13.35 11.93
CA LYS A 134 -5.46 13.73 13.25
C LYS A 134 -4.01 13.31 13.43
#